data_6641f71364139fb64c3c88cdbc585eb9
#
_entry.id   6641f71364139fb64c3c88cdbc585eb9
#
_cell.length_a   1.000
_cell.length_b   1.000
_cell.length_c   1.000
_cell.angle_alpha   90.00
_cell.angle_beta   90.00
_cell.angle_gamma   90.00
#
_symmetry.space_group_name_H-M   'P 1'
#
loop_
_entity.id
_entity.type
_entity.pdbx_description
1 polymer ?
#
loop_
_entity_poly.entity_id
_entity_poly.type
_entity_poly.pdbx_seq_one_letter_code
_entity_poly.pdbx_strand_id
1 'polypeptide(L)'
;PTPTADSSGTKEPTLWTESALEASRLIDDLGLEDRLQYPNSQHKRYTVKDGAPALIPSDPIALMKSTVLSTKSKFKFFLEPFLYEKSSTRNSKKVSDEHLRESVGSFFERHFGKEVVDYLIDPFVAGTSAGDPESLSIRHAFPGLWNLEKKYGSLIVGAILSKLTAKGDSAKKGGTSSGKGRSKRASFSFHGGMQTLVDALHKEVGDSNVKLGTQVLSLACNCDELSASDGWSIFVDSKDASSKELAKNQSFDAVIMTAPLSNVQRMKFTKGGAPFVLDFLPKVDYLPLSLMVTAFKKEDVKRPLEGFGVLIPFKEQQKHGLKTLGTLFSSMMFPDRAPNDQYLFTTFIGGSHNRDLAGAPTAILKRFVTSDLTKLLGVKGQPTFVKHIHWRNAFPLYGHDYDSALEAIGKMESDLPGFFYAGNNKDGLAVGNVIASGSNTADLVISYLESGIKQVS
;
A
#
# COMPACT_ATOMS: atom_id res chain seq x y z
N PRO A 1 -32.39 -7.60 -4.24
CA PRO A 1 -31.28 -6.67 -4.21
C PRO A 1 -30.02 -7.46 -4.42
N THR A 2 -29.34 -7.21 -5.53
CA THR A 2 -28.01 -7.74 -5.81
C THR A 2 -27.05 -7.28 -4.72
N PRO A 3 -26.10 -8.12 -4.25
CA PRO A 3 -25.06 -7.66 -3.37
C PRO A 3 -24.39 -6.46 -4.03
N THR A 4 -24.44 -5.33 -3.36
CA THR A 4 -23.58 -4.20 -3.71
C THR A 4 -22.17 -4.54 -3.22
N ALA A 5 -21.49 -5.45 -3.93
CA ALA A 5 -20.07 -5.29 -4.04
C ALA A 5 -19.92 -3.88 -4.56
N ASP A 6 -19.21 -3.03 -3.82
CA ASP A 6 -18.95 -1.68 -4.29
C ASP A 6 -19.42 -1.53 -5.72
N SER A 7 -20.66 -1.14 -5.93
CA SER A 7 -21.37 -1.31 -7.20
C SER A 7 -20.74 -0.50 -8.33
N SER A 8 -19.83 0.39 -7.95
CA SER A 8 -18.97 1.21 -8.80
C SER A 8 -17.81 0.46 -9.43
N GLY A 9 -17.56 -0.80 -9.05
CA GLY A 9 -16.47 -1.56 -9.65
C GLY A 9 -15.09 -1.03 -9.34
N THR A 10 -14.93 -0.43 -8.17
CA THR A 10 -13.69 0.19 -7.75
C THR A 10 -12.55 -0.81 -7.70
N LYS A 11 -11.47 -0.44 -8.34
CA LYS A 11 -10.15 -1.07 -8.24
C LYS A 11 -9.43 -0.64 -6.95
N GLU A 12 -10.17 -0.05 -5.99
CA GLU A 12 -9.64 0.63 -4.83
C GLU A 12 -9.50 -0.31 -3.61
N PRO A 13 -8.60 -0.02 -2.66
CA PRO A 13 -8.47 -0.78 -1.44
C PRO A 13 -9.77 -0.75 -0.62
N THR A 14 -10.08 -1.86 0.05
CA THR A 14 -11.32 -2.00 0.82
C THR A 14 -11.37 -1.08 2.04
N LEU A 15 -10.20 -0.77 2.59
CA LEU A 15 -10.02 0.12 3.75
C LEU A 15 -8.57 0.58 3.86
N TRP A 16 -8.34 1.61 4.62
CA TRP A 16 -7.00 2.09 4.96
C TRP A 16 -6.86 2.39 6.46
N THR A 17 -5.65 2.74 6.89
CA THR A 17 -5.37 3.14 8.28
C THR A 17 -5.00 4.61 8.30
N GLU A 18 -5.67 5.39 9.14
CA GLU A 18 -5.34 6.80 9.37
C GLU A 18 -3.98 6.90 10.06
N SER A 19 -2.93 7.08 9.28
CA SER A 19 -1.55 7.16 9.78
C SER A 19 -0.87 8.50 9.49
N ALA A 20 -1.42 9.29 8.58
CA ALA A 20 -0.88 10.57 8.16
C ALA A 20 -1.82 11.71 8.52
N LEU A 21 -1.27 12.81 9.02
CA LEU A 21 -2.00 14.03 9.32
C LEU A 21 -2.65 14.63 8.06
N GLU A 22 -1.95 14.50 6.92
CA GLU A 22 -2.38 14.95 5.61
C GLU A 22 -3.66 14.23 5.14
N ALA A 23 -3.78 12.93 5.45
CA ALA A 23 -4.97 12.17 5.12
C ALA A 23 -6.20 12.65 5.90
N SER A 24 -6.02 12.98 7.18
CA SER A 24 -7.10 13.54 8.01
C SER A 24 -7.53 14.90 7.48
N ARG A 25 -6.57 15.78 7.17
CA ARG A 25 -6.85 17.11 6.60
C ARG A 25 -7.60 16.99 5.27
N LEU A 26 -7.15 16.12 4.37
CA LEU A 26 -7.82 15.93 3.08
C LEU A 26 -9.28 15.48 3.24
N ILE A 27 -9.56 14.58 4.19
CA ILE A 27 -10.94 14.15 4.50
C ILE A 27 -11.77 15.33 4.99
N ASP A 28 -11.22 16.13 5.90
CA ASP A 28 -11.87 17.30 6.46
C ASP A 28 -12.11 18.37 5.37
N ASP A 29 -11.11 18.65 4.53
CA ASP A 29 -11.20 19.62 3.42
C ASP A 29 -12.23 19.21 2.35
N LEU A 30 -12.39 17.90 2.12
CA LEU A 30 -13.40 17.37 1.19
C LEU A 30 -14.79 17.18 1.82
N GLY A 31 -14.95 17.46 3.12
CA GLY A 31 -16.21 17.30 3.83
C GLY A 31 -16.70 15.86 3.91
N LEU A 32 -15.77 14.90 4.05
CA LEU A 32 -16.06 13.48 4.04
C LEU A 32 -16.15 12.83 5.42
N GLU A 33 -16.06 13.60 6.52
CA GLU A 33 -16.06 13.04 7.89
C GLU A 33 -17.32 12.24 8.19
N ASP A 34 -18.48 12.72 7.77
CA ASP A 34 -19.77 12.03 7.97
C ASP A 34 -19.92 10.78 7.10
N ARG A 35 -19.04 10.62 6.11
CA ARG A 35 -19.01 9.44 5.23
C ARG A 35 -18.07 8.36 5.75
N LEU A 36 -17.26 8.63 6.78
CA LEU A 36 -16.34 7.67 7.37
C LEU A 36 -17.09 6.50 7.98
N GLN A 37 -16.64 5.29 7.68
CA GLN A 37 -17.16 4.04 8.19
C GLN A 37 -16.06 3.24 8.86
N TYR A 38 -16.22 2.93 10.14
CA TYR A 38 -15.26 2.13 10.90
C TYR A 38 -15.72 0.68 10.94
N PRO A 39 -14.80 -0.31 10.80
CA PRO A 39 -15.18 -1.72 10.80
C PRO A 39 -15.68 -2.16 12.18
N ASN A 40 -16.79 -2.92 12.19
CA ASN A 40 -17.41 -3.42 13.42
C ASN A 40 -16.53 -4.41 14.20
N SER A 41 -15.67 -5.17 13.51
CA SER A 41 -14.85 -6.23 14.11
C SER A 41 -13.42 -6.26 13.57
N GLN A 42 -12.70 -5.12 13.74
CA GLN A 42 -11.32 -4.97 13.25
C GLN A 42 -10.26 -5.68 14.11
N HIS A 43 -10.62 -6.15 15.30
CA HIS A 43 -9.62 -6.63 16.29
C HIS A 43 -9.19 -8.08 16.04
N LYS A 44 -10.07 -8.93 15.50
CA LYS A 44 -9.76 -10.33 15.24
C LYS A 44 -9.16 -10.50 13.86
N ARG A 45 -7.93 -10.93 13.79
CA ARG A 45 -7.22 -11.29 12.56
C ARG A 45 -6.76 -12.74 12.64
N TYR A 46 -6.82 -13.45 11.54
CA TYR A 46 -6.48 -14.87 11.51
C TYR A 46 -5.33 -15.11 10.55
N THR A 47 -4.51 -16.09 10.87
CA THR A 47 -3.56 -16.74 9.96
C THR A 47 -3.91 -18.22 9.86
N VAL A 48 -3.52 -18.89 8.78
CA VAL A 48 -3.69 -20.34 8.69
C VAL A 48 -2.53 -21.02 9.40
N LYS A 49 -2.85 -21.98 10.26
CA LYS A 49 -1.90 -22.88 10.91
C LYS A 49 -2.45 -24.31 10.85
N ASP A 50 -1.66 -25.25 10.33
CA ASP A 50 -2.04 -26.66 10.15
C ASP A 50 -3.37 -26.84 9.41
N GLY A 51 -3.58 -26.03 8.37
CA GLY A 51 -4.76 -26.07 7.49
C GLY A 51 -6.01 -25.42 8.06
N ALA A 52 -5.97 -24.81 9.24
CA ALA A 52 -7.11 -24.18 9.89
C ALA A 52 -6.83 -22.71 10.27
N PRO A 53 -7.84 -21.82 10.28
CA PRO A 53 -7.69 -20.47 10.77
C PRO A 53 -7.34 -20.43 12.26
N ALA A 54 -6.28 -19.74 12.61
CA ALA A 54 -5.82 -19.51 13.99
C ALA A 54 -5.78 -18.01 14.26
N LEU A 55 -6.23 -17.58 15.43
CA LEU A 55 -6.27 -16.17 15.82
C LEU A 55 -4.85 -15.61 16.01
N ILE A 56 -4.52 -14.52 15.32
CA ILE A 56 -3.26 -13.81 15.53
C ILE A 56 -3.32 -13.09 16.87
N PRO A 57 -2.32 -13.27 17.75
CA PRO A 57 -2.30 -12.63 19.05
C PRO A 57 -2.15 -11.11 18.92
N SER A 58 -2.96 -10.35 19.67
CA SER A 58 -2.98 -8.88 19.67
C SER A 58 -2.08 -8.25 20.72
N ASP A 59 -1.67 -9.02 21.70
CA ASP A 59 -0.89 -8.57 22.87
C ASP A 59 0.02 -9.71 23.42
N PRO A 60 1.00 -9.40 24.29
CA PRO A 60 1.92 -10.39 24.82
C PRO A 60 1.25 -11.55 25.60
N ILE A 61 0.13 -11.31 26.26
CA ILE A 61 -0.61 -12.35 27.00
C ILE A 61 -1.31 -13.28 26.01
N ALA A 62 -1.96 -12.71 24.98
CA ALA A 62 -2.55 -13.47 23.89
C ALA A 62 -1.49 -14.29 23.13
N LEU A 63 -0.26 -13.73 22.95
CA LEU A 63 0.85 -14.44 22.32
C LEU A 63 1.24 -15.69 23.10
N MET A 64 1.31 -15.60 24.45
CA MET A 64 1.61 -16.76 25.30
C MET A 64 0.58 -17.88 25.17
N LYS A 65 -0.70 -17.52 25.03
CA LYS A 65 -1.82 -18.48 24.89
C LYS A 65 -2.05 -18.96 23.44
N SER A 66 -1.47 -18.27 22.46
CA SER A 66 -1.68 -18.55 21.04
C SER A 66 -1.12 -19.92 20.63
N THR A 67 -1.79 -20.59 19.69
CA THR A 67 -1.31 -21.81 19.04
C THR A 67 -0.53 -21.54 17.74
N VAL A 68 -0.47 -20.27 17.29
CA VAL A 68 0.22 -19.88 16.05
C VAL A 68 1.72 -20.13 16.14
N LEU A 69 2.33 -19.85 17.30
CA LEU A 69 3.76 -20.03 17.53
C LEU A 69 4.04 -21.12 18.56
N SER A 70 5.11 -21.87 18.33
CA SER A 70 5.65 -22.86 19.28
C SER A 70 6.17 -22.18 20.55
N THR A 71 6.29 -22.95 21.64
CA THR A 71 6.86 -22.47 22.90
C THR A 71 8.28 -21.94 22.72
N LYS A 72 9.09 -22.57 21.85
CA LYS A 72 10.45 -22.12 21.53
C LYS A 72 10.46 -20.73 20.90
N SER A 73 9.58 -20.47 19.94
CA SER A 73 9.48 -19.16 19.27
C SER A 73 8.94 -18.07 20.18
N LYS A 74 7.98 -18.40 21.05
CA LYS A 74 7.51 -17.47 22.09
C LYS A 74 8.64 -17.06 23.02
N PHE A 75 9.45 -18.02 23.47
CA PHE A 75 10.60 -17.75 24.33
C PHE A 75 11.64 -16.86 23.64
N LYS A 76 11.98 -17.14 22.36
CA LYS A 76 12.86 -16.30 21.56
C LYS A 76 12.35 -14.87 21.44
N PHE A 77 11.04 -14.71 21.26
CA PHE A 77 10.40 -13.39 21.20
C PHE A 77 10.64 -12.56 22.48
N PHE A 78 10.48 -13.17 23.67
CA PHE A 78 10.71 -12.47 24.94
C PHE A 78 12.18 -12.25 25.27
N LEU A 79 13.09 -13.01 24.67
CA LEU A 79 14.53 -12.82 24.84
C LEU A 79 15.13 -11.76 23.88
N GLU A 80 14.39 -11.30 22.90
CA GLU A 80 14.89 -10.34 21.90
C GLU A 80 15.56 -9.11 22.53
N PRO A 81 15.03 -8.45 23.56
CA PRO A 81 15.69 -7.31 24.20
C PRO A 81 17.11 -7.62 24.73
N PHE A 82 17.32 -8.84 25.25
CA PHE A 82 18.60 -9.26 25.83
C PHE A 82 19.60 -9.74 24.78
N LEU A 83 19.13 -10.25 23.66
CA LEU A 83 19.99 -10.76 22.59
C LEU A 83 20.62 -9.65 21.77
N TYR A 84 19.93 -8.50 21.63
CA TYR A 84 20.33 -7.42 20.75
C TYR A 84 21.07 -6.25 21.39
N GLU A 85 20.89 -6.02 22.69
CA GLU A 85 21.62 -4.98 23.44
C GLU A 85 23.15 -5.13 23.34
N LYS A 86 23.65 -6.37 23.24
CA LYS A 86 25.09 -6.67 23.12
C LYS A 86 25.67 -6.44 21.71
N SER A 87 24.86 -6.38 20.65
CA SER A 87 25.35 -6.20 19.28
C SER A 87 25.66 -4.73 18.96
N SER A 88 24.90 -3.80 19.53
CA SER A 88 25.04 -2.35 19.29
C SER A 88 26.37 -1.77 19.83
N THR A 89 26.97 -2.38 20.84
CA THR A 89 28.23 -1.91 21.47
C THR A 89 29.48 -2.37 20.72
N ARG A 90 29.38 -3.27 19.77
CA ARG A 90 30.58 -3.95 19.22
C ARG A 90 31.14 -3.41 17.90
N ASN A 91 30.46 -2.60 17.11
CA ASN A 91 31.12 -2.00 15.92
C ASN A 91 30.39 -0.76 15.36
N SER A 92 30.67 0.40 15.92
CA SER A 92 30.25 1.70 15.35
C SER A 92 31.06 2.16 14.11
N LYS A 93 31.85 1.27 13.48
CA LYS A 93 32.74 1.67 12.36
C LYS A 93 32.62 0.87 11.06
N LYS A 94 31.75 -0.12 10.95
CA LYS A 94 31.39 -0.76 9.68
C LYS A 94 29.91 -1.15 9.74
N VAL A 95 29.01 -0.23 9.40
CA VAL A 95 27.76 -0.62 8.79
C VAL A 95 28.16 -1.19 7.43
N SER A 96 28.32 -2.49 7.37
CA SER A 96 28.67 -3.17 6.13
C SER A 96 27.51 -2.97 5.13
N ASP A 97 27.83 -2.87 3.84
CA ASP A 97 26.83 -2.80 2.74
C ASP A 97 25.78 -3.92 2.83
N GLU A 98 26.11 -5.01 3.47
CA GLU A 98 25.22 -6.15 3.76
C GLU A 98 23.99 -5.78 4.61
N HIS A 99 24.12 -4.89 5.62
CA HIS A 99 22.98 -4.40 6.40
C HIS A 99 22.07 -3.43 5.63
N LEU A 100 22.61 -2.73 4.64
CA LEU A 100 21.81 -1.85 3.79
C LEU A 100 20.90 -2.63 2.84
N ARG A 101 21.26 -3.88 2.53
CA ARG A 101 20.51 -4.78 1.63
C ARG A 101 19.75 -5.90 2.34
N GLU A 102 19.55 -5.79 3.64
CA GLU A 102 18.86 -6.83 4.42
C GLU A 102 17.40 -6.99 3.98
N SER A 103 16.96 -8.27 3.82
CA SER A 103 15.56 -8.58 3.52
C SER A 103 14.68 -8.40 4.75
N VAL A 104 13.38 -8.19 4.53
CA VAL A 104 12.36 -8.24 5.59
C VAL A 104 12.42 -9.60 6.30
N GLY A 105 12.55 -10.70 5.54
CA GLY A 105 12.62 -12.06 6.09
C GLY A 105 13.82 -12.24 7.02
N SER A 106 15.02 -11.93 6.53
CA SER A 106 16.26 -12.04 7.31
C SER A 106 16.24 -11.17 8.57
N PHE A 107 15.73 -9.94 8.46
CA PHE A 107 15.56 -9.02 9.58
C PHE A 107 14.70 -9.62 10.69
N PHE A 108 13.50 -10.10 10.39
CA PHE A 108 12.63 -10.68 11.38
C PHE A 108 13.08 -12.05 11.84
N GLU A 109 13.75 -12.84 11.00
CA GLU A 109 14.30 -14.14 11.39
C GLU A 109 15.38 -14.01 12.47
N ARG A 110 16.30 -13.04 12.31
CA ARG A 110 17.33 -12.82 13.33
C ARG A 110 16.75 -12.29 14.64
N HIS A 111 15.72 -11.42 14.61
CA HIS A 111 15.07 -10.93 15.82
C HIS A 111 14.20 -11.99 16.52
N PHE A 112 13.31 -12.63 15.77
CA PHE A 112 12.23 -13.44 16.35
C PHE A 112 12.25 -14.91 15.92
N GLY A 113 13.03 -15.28 14.90
CA GLY A 113 13.16 -16.63 14.37
C GLY A 113 12.22 -16.96 13.22
N LYS A 114 12.56 -18.03 12.50
CA LYS A 114 11.92 -18.48 11.28
C LYS A 114 10.41 -18.69 11.38
N GLU A 115 9.92 -19.22 12.50
CA GLU A 115 8.49 -19.49 12.68
C GLU A 115 7.66 -18.20 12.71
N VAL A 116 8.21 -17.11 13.27
CA VAL A 116 7.56 -15.78 13.23
C VAL A 116 7.52 -15.28 11.79
N VAL A 117 8.60 -15.46 11.03
CA VAL A 117 8.60 -15.13 9.59
C VAL A 117 7.53 -15.94 8.86
N ASP A 118 7.53 -17.26 8.99
CA ASP A 118 6.65 -18.17 8.25
C ASP A 118 5.15 -17.94 8.52
N TYR A 119 4.75 -17.61 9.75
CA TYR A 119 3.33 -17.56 10.16
C TYR A 119 2.77 -16.17 10.44
N LEU A 120 3.62 -15.15 10.60
CA LEU A 120 3.18 -13.79 10.87
C LEU A 120 3.66 -12.80 9.80
N ILE A 121 4.95 -12.82 9.46
CA ILE A 121 5.55 -11.82 8.55
C ILE A 121 5.23 -12.13 7.10
N ASP A 122 5.46 -13.37 6.65
CA ASP A 122 5.15 -13.78 5.28
C ASP A 122 3.69 -13.50 4.91
N PRO A 123 2.67 -14.00 5.65
CA PRO A 123 1.29 -13.70 5.31
C PRO A 123 0.92 -12.22 5.44
N PHE A 124 1.54 -11.48 6.37
CA PHE A 124 1.33 -10.04 6.49
C PHE A 124 1.87 -9.29 5.27
N VAL A 125 3.09 -9.58 4.84
CA VAL A 125 3.72 -8.97 3.64
C VAL A 125 2.91 -9.34 2.39
N ALA A 126 2.55 -10.61 2.23
CA ALA A 126 1.73 -11.06 1.11
C ALA A 126 0.35 -10.37 1.08
N GLY A 127 -0.28 -10.17 2.24
CA GLY A 127 -1.59 -9.53 2.36
C GLY A 127 -1.58 -8.01 2.17
N THR A 128 -0.45 -7.33 2.40
CA THR A 128 -0.35 -5.85 2.35
C THR A 128 0.31 -5.32 1.08
N SER A 129 1.23 -6.09 0.48
CA SER A 129 1.99 -5.68 -0.69
C SER A 129 2.06 -6.74 -1.78
N ALA A 130 1.41 -7.89 -1.59
CA ALA A 130 1.53 -9.08 -2.42
C ALA A 130 2.99 -9.58 -2.56
N GLY A 131 3.90 -9.11 -1.69
CA GLY A 131 5.33 -9.37 -1.71
C GLY A 131 5.72 -10.70 -1.06
N ASP A 132 7.01 -10.95 -1.10
CA ASP A 132 7.71 -12.03 -0.43
C ASP A 132 8.72 -11.40 0.54
N PRO A 133 8.78 -11.81 1.82
CA PRO A 133 9.68 -11.22 2.79
C PRO A 133 11.16 -11.23 2.39
N GLU A 134 11.60 -12.23 1.61
CA GLU A 134 13.00 -12.32 1.18
C GLU A 134 13.32 -11.39 -0.01
N SER A 135 12.33 -11.03 -0.79
CA SER A 135 12.52 -10.12 -1.93
C SER A 135 12.36 -8.64 -1.60
N LEU A 136 11.87 -8.31 -0.41
CA LEU A 136 11.66 -6.93 0.05
C LEU A 136 12.80 -6.44 0.94
N SER A 137 13.27 -5.23 0.72
CA SER A 137 14.19 -4.54 1.63
C SER A 137 13.47 -4.03 2.88
N ILE A 138 14.00 -4.37 4.06
CA ILE A 138 13.44 -3.87 5.33
C ILE A 138 13.48 -2.34 5.41
N ARG A 139 14.53 -1.73 4.88
CA ARG A 139 14.72 -0.27 4.88
C ARG A 139 13.63 0.45 4.11
N HIS A 140 13.19 -0.10 2.98
CA HIS A 140 12.19 0.52 2.11
C HIS A 140 10.77 0.08 2.45
N ALA A 141 10.57 -1.19 2.78
CA ALA A 141 9.23 -1.72 3.12
C ALA A 141 8.77 -1.29 4.52
N PHE A 142 9.69 -1.22 5.50
CA PHE A 142 9.37 -0.90 6.90
C PHE A 142 10.39 0.09 7.51
N PRO A 143 10.54 1.31 6.95
CA PRO A 143 11.53 2.28 7.40
C PRO A 143 11.41 2.63 8.89
N GLY A 144 10.20 2.60 9.44
CA GLY A 144 9.97 2.82 10.86
C GLY A 144 10.62 1.76 11.75
N LEU A 145 10.56 0.48 11.38
CA LEU A 145 11.19 -0.60 12.12
C LEU A 145 12.71 -0.59 11.97
N TRP A 146 13.19 -0.34 10.76
CA TRP A 146 14.61 -0.14 10.47
C TRP A 146 15.23 0.97 11.34
N ASN A 147 14.56 2.13 11.41
CA ASN A 147 15.02 3.25 12.23
C ASN A 147 14.93 2.96 13.74
N LEU A 148 13.91 2.18 14.13
CA LEU A 148 13.73 1.76 15.53
C LEU A 148 14.91 0.90 16.00
N GLU A 149 15.31 -0.08 15.18
CA GLU A 149 16.49 -0.91 15.49
C GLU A 149 17.77 -0.08 15.52
N LYS A 150 17.99 0.78 14.53
CA LYS A 150 19.16 1.68 14.51
C LYS A 150 19.27 2.53 15.77
N LYS A 151 18.14 2.99 16.30
CA LYS A 151 18.11 3.90 17.46
C LYS A 151 18.24 3.16 18.79
N TYR A 152 17.65 1.96 18.91
CA TYR A 152 17.50 1.28 20.21
C TYR A 152 18.15 -0.11 20.27
N GLY A 153 18.62 -0.65 19.13
CA GLY A 153 19.20 -1.99 19.04
C GLY A 153 18.17 -3.13 19.11
N SER A 154 17.05 -2.95 19.79
CA SER A 154 15.96 -3.91 19.96
C SER A 154 14.63 -3.33 19.48
N LEU A 155 13.85 -4.13 18.78
CA LEU A 155 12.51 -3.72 18.32
C LEU A 155 11.52 -3.61 19.47
N ILE A 156 11.59 -4.51 20.45
CA ILE A 156 10.69 -4.51 21.60
C ILE A 156 10.98 -3.31 22.51
N VAL A 157 12.25 -3.09 22.85
CA VAL A 157 12.66 -1.92 23.64
C VAL A 157 12.31 -0.63 22.94
N GLY A 158 12.64 -0.55 21.65
CA GLY A 158 12.32 0.61 20.82
C GLY A 158 10.82 0.92 20.77
N ALA A 159 9.97 -0.11 20.61
CA ALA A 159 8.51 0.05 20.63
C ALA A 159 7.98 0.53 22.00
N ILE A 160 8.56 0.11 23.09
CA ILE A 160 8.18 0.55 24.45
C ILE A 160 8.62 2.00 24.66
N LEU A 161 9.88 2.32 24.38
CA LEU A 161 10.42 3.67 24.61
C LEU A 161 9.77 4.71 23.71
N SER A 162 9.51 4.41 22.44
CA SER A 162 8.82 5.33 21.54
C SER A 162 7.38 5.64 21.99
N LYS A 163 6.68 4.68 22.60
CA LYS A 163 5.35 4.92 23.19
C LYS A 163 5.42 5.81 24.45
N LEU A 164 6.46 5.66 25.26
CA LEU A 164 6.67 6.45 26.46
C LEU A 164 7.01 7.90 26.13
N THR A 165 7.90 8.13 25.15
CA THR A 165 8.26 9.49 24.69
C THR A 165 7.07 10.20 24.05
N ALA A 166 6.28 9.51 23.23
CA ALA A 166 5.07 10.11 22.63
C ALA A 166 4.01 10.53 23.67
N LYS A 167 3.91 9.81 24.81
CA LYS A 167 3.04 10.22 25.94
C LYS A 167 3.60 11.44 26.68
N GLY A 168 4.91 11.54 26.83
CA GLY A 168 5.57 12.67 27.49
C GLY A 168 5.41 14.01 26.73
N ASP A 169 5.50 13.98 25.41
CA ASP A 169 5.32 15.15 24.54
C ASP A 169 3.86 15.61 24.48
N SER A 170 2.91 14.67 24.52
CA SER A 170 1.47 15.00 24.60
C SER A 170 1.08 15.65 25.93
N ALA A 171 1.76 15.33 27.03
CA ALA A 171 1.52 15.93 28.33
C ALA A 171 2.10 17.36 28.45
N LYS A 172 3.12 17.70 27.64
CA LYS A 172 3.72 19.05 27.61
C LYS A 172 3.02 20.06 26.71
N LYS A 173 2.23 19.61 25.73
CA LYS A 173 1.36 20.44 24.91
C LYS A 173 -0.05 20.47 25.51
N GLY A 174 -0.21 21.19 26.61
CA GLY A 174 -1.50 21.54 27.20
C GLY A 174 -2.26 22.47 26.28
N GLY A 175 -2.99 21.91 25.34
CA GLY A 175 -3.90 22.57 24.43
C GLY A 175 -5.24 21.82 24.44
N THR A 176 -6.25 22.42 25.09
CA THR A 176 -7.65 22.02 25.04
C THR A 176 -8.16 22.03 23.60
N SER A 177 -8.14 20.89 22.93
CA SER A 177 -9.00 20.68 21.79
C SER A 177 -10.06 19.65 22.19
N SER A 178 -11.28 20.13 22.46
CA SER A 178 -12.48 19.34 22.66
C SER A 178 -12.95 18.75 21.31
N GLY A 179 -12.18 17.79 20.76
CA GLY A 179 -12.61 16.89 19.72
C GLY A 179 -12.70 15.50 20.32
N LYS A 180 -13.85 14.83 20.22
CA LYS A 180 -14.03 13.42 20.60
C LYS A 180 -12.83 12.64 20.09
N GLY A 181 -12.03 12.04 21.02
CA GLY A 181 -10.76 11.40 20.74
C GLY A 181 -10.89 10.32 19.66
N ARG A 182 -10.60 10.70 18.41
CA ARG A 182 -10.36 9.77 17.32
C ARG A 182 -9.15 8.92 17.69
N SER A 183 -9.31 7.62 17.72
CA SER A 183 -8.19 6.69 17.87
C SER A 183 -7.25 6.88 16.67
N LYS A 184 -6.09 7.50 16.87
CA LYS A 184 -5.13 7.91 15.83
C LYS A 184 -4.58 6.77 14.92
N ARG A 185 -5.15 5.57 14.95
CA ARG A 185 -4.72 4.39 14.16
C ARG A 185 -5.87 3.44 13.83
N ALA A 186 -7.09 3.92 13.74
CA ALA A 186 -8.20 3.06 13.32
C ALA A 186 -8.17 2.85 11.80
N SER A 187 -8.39 1.60 11.38
CA SER A 187 -8.70 1.33 9.97
C SER A 187 -10.11 1.81 9.68
N PHE A 188 -10.33 2.41 8.51
CA PHE A 188 -11.64 2.90 8.10
C PHE A 188 -11.88 2.74 6.59
N SER A 189 -13.11 2.93 6.19
CA SER A 189 -13.56 3.04 4.82
C SER A 189 -14.59 4.18 4.74
N PHE A 190 -15.30 4.28 3.63
CA PHE A 190 -16.41 5.22 3.49
C PHE A 190 -17.72 4.48 3.27
N HIS A 191 -18.83 5.06 3.68
CA HIS A 191 -20.13 4.67 3.20
C HIS A 191 -20.18 4.85 1.68
N GLY A 192 -20.39 3.74 0.94
CA GLY A 192 -20.25 3.70 -0.51
C GLY A 192 -18.87 3.23 -1.01
N GLY A 193 -17.92 2.90 -0.10
CA GLY A 193 -16.62 2.37 -0.43
C GLY A 193 -15.55 3.43 -0.66
N MET A 194 -14.34 2.99 -0.99
CA MET A 194 -13.18 3.86 -1.16
C MET A 194 -13.26 4.78 -2.39
N GLN A 195 -14.11 4.44 -3.37
CA GLN A 195 -14.38 5.31 -4.53
C GLN A 195 -14.91 6.68 -4.11
N THR A 196 -15.59 6.77 -2.96
CA THR A 196 -16.09 8.04 -2.41
C THR A 196 -15.00 9.12 -2.32
N LEU A 197 -13.77 8.75 -1.96
CA LEU A 197 -12.65 9.69 -1.91
C LEU A 197 -12.23 10.13 -3.32
N VAL A 198 -12.14 9.20 -4.26
CA VAL A 198 -11.74 9.48 -5.65
C VAL A 198 -12.77 10.38 -6.32
N ASP A 199 -14.06 10.09 -6.11
CA ASP A 199 -15.16 10.89 -6.67
C ASP A 199 -15.18 12.30 -6.07
N ALA A 200 -14.89 12.45 -4.77
CA ALA A 200 -14.81 13.76 -4.13
C ALA A 200 -13.64 14.59 -4.67
N LEU A 201 -12.45 13.97 -4.81
CA LEU A 201 -11.29 14.60 -5.43
C LEU A 201 -11.57 15.00 -6.89
N HIS A 202 -12.19 14.12 -7.66
CA HIS A 202 -12.55 14.41 -9.05
C HIS A 202 -13.52 15.60 -9.15
N LYS A 203 -14.51 15.63 -8.26
CA LYS A 203 -15.48 16.76 -8.18
C LYS A 203 -14.78 18.07 -7.85
N GLU A 204 -13.82 18.06 -6.91
CA GLU A 204 -13.08 19.27 -6.52
C GLU A 204 -12.17 19.77 -7.65
N VAL A 205 -11.48 18.85 -8.34
CA VAL A 205 -10.66 19.19 -9.52
C VAL A 205 -11.51 19.72 -10.67
N GLY A 206 -12.72 19.20 -10.84
CA GLY A 206 -13.66 19.54 -11.89
C GLY A 206 -13.42 18.77 -13.20
N ASP A 207 -14.52 18.36 -13.84
CA ASP A 207 -14.53 17.53 -15.06
C ASP A 207 -13.74 18.13 -16.22
N SER A 208 -13.74 19.46 -16.36
CA SER A 208 -13.00 20.16 -17.42
C SER A 208 -11.49 19.97 -17.33
N ASN A 209 -10.97 19.77 -16.11
CA ASN A 209 -9.56 19.65 -15.82
C ASN A 209 -9.06 18.20 -15.87
N VAL A 210 -9.97 17.21 -15.95
CA VAL A 210 -9.63 15.78 -16.00
C VAL A 210 -9.82 15.24 -17.42
N LYS A 211 -8.74 14.75 -18.04
CA LYS A 211 -8.73 14.23 -19.41
C LYS A 211 -8.64 12.70 -19.40
N LEU A 212 -9.79 12.04 -19.27
CA LEU A 212 -9.88 10.58 -19.32
C LEU A 212 -9.64 10.04 -20.73
N GLY A 213 -9.21 8.77 -20.84
CA GLY A 213 -8.96 8.13 -22.13
C GLY A 213 -7.82 8.76 -22.93
N THR A 214 -6.93 9.51 -22.27
CA THR A 214 -5.82 10.26 -22.85
C THR A 214 -4.50 9.64 -22.43
N GLN A 215 -3.69 9.24 -23.41
CA GLN A 215 -2.36 8.68 -23.17
C GLN A 215 -1.30 9.75 -23.40
N VAL A 216 -0.45 10.01 -22.41
CA VAL A 216 0.72 10.86 -22.58
C VAL A 216 1.80 10.06 -23.32
N LEU A 217 2.27 10.59 -24.45
CA LEU A 217 3.29 9.97 -25.30
C LEU A 217 4.67 10.56 -25.05
N SER A 218 4.75 11.88 -24.89
CA SER A 218 6.00 12.58 -24.67
C SER A 218 5.83 13.86 -23.89
N LEU A 219 6.91 14.29 -23.24
CA LEU A 219 7.05 15.50 -22.46
C LEU A 219 8.28 16.27 -22.94
N ALA A 220 8.12 17.56 -23.21
CA ALA A 220 9.20 18.45 -23.62
C ALA A 220 9.39 19.55 -22.56
N CYS A 221 10.58 19.60 -21.93
CA CYS A 221 11.04 20.72 -21.15
C CYS A 221 11.68 21.76 -22.07
N ASN A 222 11.05 22.92 -22.18
CA ASN A 222 11.50 24.04 -23.03
C ASN A 222 12.43 24.97 -22.25
N CYS A 223 13.24 24.43 -21.37
CA CYS A 223 14.17 25.16 -20.53
C CYS A 223 15.49 25.48 -21.26
N ASP A 224 15.46 26.47 -22.15
CA ASP A 224 16.66 27.05 -22.76
C ASP A 224 17.06 28.33 -22.06
N GLU A 225 18.35 28.52 -21.76
CA GLU A 225 18.91 29.73 -21.08
C GLU A 225 18.63 31.05 -21.85
N LEU A 226 18.04 30.99 -23.03
CA LEU A 226 17.80 32.12 -23.94
C LEU A 226 16.34 32.34 -24.32
N SER A 227 15.40 31.51 -23.81
CA SER A 227 13.98 31.58 -24.19
C SER A 227 13.12 32.20 -23.10
N ALA A 228 12.35 33.22 -23.44
CA ALA A 228 11.35 33.85 -22.56
C ALA A 228 10.09 33.00 -22.33
N SER A 229 10.11 31.70 -22.74
CA SER A 229 9.02 30.76 -22.57
C SER A 229 9.49 29.47 -21.92
N ASP A 230 10.00 29.55 -20.68
CA ASP A 230 10.28 28.40 -19.84
C ASP A 230 8.96 27.69 -19.54
N GLY A 231 8.92 26.36 -19.80
CA GLY A 231 7.72 25.59 -19.50
C GLY A 231 7.75 24.19 -20.11
N TRP A 232 6.68 23.48 -19.88
CA TRP A 232 6.49 22.12 -20.35
C TRP A 232 5.45 22.03 -21.47
N SER A 233 5.75 21.27 -22.50
CA SER A 233 4.79 20.86 -23.53
C SER A 233 4.50 19.37 -23.37
N ILE A 234 3.21 18.99 -23.45
CA ILE A 234 2.75 17.60 -23.28
C ILE A 234 2.13 17.12 -24.58
N PHE A 235 2.61 16.01 -25.10
CA PHE A 235 2.06 15.37 -26.31
C PHE A 235 1.26 14.14 -25.92
N VAL A 236 0.02 14.10 -26.38
CA VAL A 236 -0.94 13.05 -26.03
C VAL A 236 -1.50 12.35 -27.24
N ASP A 237 -1.89 11.09 -27.07
CA ASP A 237 -2.85 10.39 -27.95
C ASP A 237 -4.18 10.27 -27.22
N SER A 238 -5.21 10.81 -27.83
CA SER A 238 -6.57 10.77 -27.32
C SER A 238 -7.54 10.47 -28.44
N LYS A 239 -8.62 9.76 -28.16
CA LYS A 239 -9.71 9.56 -29.10
C LYS A 239 -10.52 10.84 -29.32
N ASP A 240 -10.44 11.77 -28.40
CA ASP A 240 -11.08 13.07 -28.47
C ASP A 240 -10.16 14.09 -29.18
N ALA A 241 -10.61 14.62 -30.34
CA ALA A 241 -9.87 15.59 -31.11
C ALA A 241 -9.60 16.89 -30.35
N SER A 242 -10.54 17.33 -29.51
CA SER A 242 -10.38 18.54 -28.69
C SER A 242 -9.25 18.41 -27.67
N SER A 243 -9.09 17.23 -27.09
CA SER A 243 -7.98 16.94 -26.16
C SER A 243 -6.61 16.92 -26.83
N LYS A 244 -6.54 16.49 -28.12
CA LYS A 244 -5.30 16.53 -28.92
C LYS A 244 -4.88 17.97 -29.26
N GLU A 245 -5.84 18.82 -29.56
CA GLU A 245 -5.59 20.20 -29.95
C GLU A 245 -5.20 21.09 -28.78
N LEU A 246 -5.86 20.90 -27.62
CA LEU A 246 -5.51 21.55 -26.38
C LEU A 246 -4.07 21.22 -25.93
N ALA A 247 -3.68 19.97 -25.99
CA ALA A 247 -2.34 19.55 -25.57
C ALA A 247 -1.22 20.08 -26.49
N LYS A 248 -1.50 20.37 -27.76
CA LYS A 248 -0.51 20.94 -28.69
C LYS A 248 -0.19 22.41 -28.45
N ASN A 249 -1.12 23.15 -27.87
CA ASN A 249 -1.04 24.61 -27.75
C ASN A 249 -0.90 25.10 -26.31
N GLN A 250 -0.83 24.19 -25.33
CA GLN A 250 -0.77 24.54 -23.91
C GLN A 250 0.63 24.33 -23.35
N SER A 251 1.22 25.37 -22.81
CA SER A 251 2.42 25.30 -21.98
C SER A 251 2.03 25.15 -20.52
N PHE A 252 2.83 24.41 -19.77
CA PHE A 252 2.65 24.19 -18.33
C PHE A 252 3.92 24.60 -17.59
N ASP A 253 3.77 25.27 -16.45
CA ASP A 253 4.89 25.75 -15.65
C ASP A 253 5.59 24.59 -14.90
N ALA A 254 4.83 23.53 -14.55
CA ALA A 254 5.34 22.36 -13.87
C ALA A 254 4.58 21.08 -14.27
N VAL A 255 5.24 19.93 -14.08
CA VAL A 255 4.67 18.59 -14.31
C VAL A 255 4.85 17.75 -13.06
N ILE A 256 3.75 17.18 -12.55
CA ILE A 256 3.77 16.17 -11.49
C ILE A 256 3.53 14.80 -12.11
N MET A 257 4.54 13.95 -12.10
CA MET A 257 4.47 12.59 -12.60
C MET A 257 3.98 11.65 -11.49
N THR A 258 2.89 10.92 -11.76
CA THR A 258 2.35 9.92 -10.82
C THR A 258 2.24 8.52 -11.44
N ALA A 259 2.64 8.38 -12.71
CA ALA A 259 2.59 7.11 -13.42
C ALA A 259 3.63 6.11 -12.87
N PRO A 260 3.37 4.79 -12.95
CA PRO A 260 4.38 3.78 -12.63
C PRO A 260 5.67 3.99 -13.44
N LEU A 261 6.84 3.79 -12.82
CA LEU A 261 8.16 3.97 -13.48
C LEU A 261 8.28 3.16 -14.78
N SER A 262 7.70 1.96 -14.83
CA SER A 262 7.64 1.14 -16.04
C SER A 262 6.86 1.80 -17.19
N ASN A 263 5.94 2.71 -16.90
CA ASN A 263 5.23 3.49 -17.90
C ASN A 263 6.04 4.74 -18.29
N VAL A 264 6.70 5.38 -17.32
CA VAL A 264 7.60 6.53 -17.57
C VAL A 264 8.72 6.16 -18.53
N GLN A 265 9.32 4.96 -18.39
CA GLN A 265 10.34 4.44 -19.30
C GLN A 265 9.91 4.36 -20.77
N ARG A 266 8.60 4.30 -21.05
CA ARG A 266 8.06 4.24 -22.41
C ARG A 266 7.74 5.60 -22.99
N MET A 267 7.72 6.65 -22.17
CA MET A 267 7.49 8.02 -22.61
C MET A 267 8.76 8.59 -23.20
N LYS A 268 8.63 9.50 -24.15
CA LYS A 268 9.75 10.25 -24.70
C LYS A 268 9.89 11.57 -23.94
N PHE A 269 11.10 11.90 -23.59
CA PHE A 269 11.45 13.17 -22.95
C PHE A 269 12.41 13.95 -23.84
N THR A 270 12.22 15.27 -23.89
CA THR A 270 13.16 16.19 -24.51
C THR A 270 13.48 17.34 -23.54
N LYS A 271 14.69 17.87 -23.61
CA LYS A 271 15.14 19.05 -22.87
C LYS A 271 15.85 19.99 -23.83
N GLY A 272 15.39 21.25 -23.93
CA GLY A 272 15.96 22.21 -24.88
C GLY A 272 15.93 21.68 -26.33
N GLY A 273 14.88 20.99 -26.75
CA GLY A 273 14.77 20.39 -28.10
C GLY A 273 15.57 19.10 -28.32
N ALA A 274 16.52 18.74 -27.43
CA ALA A 274 17.31 17.52 -27.52
C ALA A 274 16.65 16.34 -26.78
N PRO A 275 16.82 15.08 -27.25
CA PRO A 275 16.33 13.91 -26.53
C PRO A 275 16.94 13.80 -25.13
N PHE A 276 16.09 13.64 -24.10
CA PHE A 276 16.50 13.31 -22.75
C PHE A 276 16.27 11.81 -22.52
N VAL A 277 17.37 11.05 -22.55
CA VAL A 277 17.32 9.59 -22.52
C VAL A 277 17.21 9.09 -21.08
N LEU A 278 16.28 8.17 -20.84
CA LEU A 278 15.98 7.59 -19.52
C LEU A 278 16.68 6.24 -19.29
N ASP A 279 17.90 6.05 -19.81
CA ASP A 279 18.69 4.82 -19.68
C ASP A 279 19.17 4.54 -18.24
N PHE A 280 19.21 5.57 -17.42
CA PHE A 280 19.51 5.48 -15.99
C PHE A 280 18.33 5.00 -15.12
N LEU A 281 17.09 4.93 -15.66
CA LEU A 281 15.95 4.40 -14.92
C LEU A 281 16.07 2.88 -14.77
N PRO A 282 16.13 2.35 -13.53
CA PRO A 282 16.19 0.92 -13.32
C PRO A 282 14.86 0.25 -13.68
N LYS A 283 14.93 -1.02 -13.99
CA LYS A 283 13.73 -1.85 -14.13
C LYS A 283 13.14 -2.12 -12.76
N VAL A 284 12.03 -1.47 -12.44
CA VAL A 284 11.23 -1.79 -11.25
C VAL A 284 10.30 -2.95 -11.57
N ASP A 285 10.34 -3.97 -10.74
CA ASP A 285 9.41 -5.10 -10.83
C ASP A 285 8.07 -4.73 -10.17
N TYR A 286 6.96 -5.13 -10.80
CA TYR A 286 5.61 -4.93 -10.29
C TYR A 286 4.95 -6.27 -10.07
N LEU A 287 4.25 -6.39 -8.95
CA LEU A 287 3.56 -7.62 -8.59
C LEU A 287 2.15 -7.64 -9.18
N PRO A 288 1.78 -8.70 -9.91
CA PRO A 288 0.43 -8.87 -10.40
C PRO A 288 -0.48 -9.40 -9.29
N LEU A 289 -1.73 -8.95 -9.30
CA LEU A 289 -2.72 -9.36 -8.30
C LEU A 289 -4.10 -9.48 -8.92
N SER A 290 -4.83 -10.53 -8.56
CA SER A 290 -6.25 -10.67 -8.81
C SER A 290 -7.05 -10.60 -7.53
N LEU A 291 -8.12 -9.84 -7.58
CA LEU A 291 -9.14 -9.72 -6.55
C LEU A 291 -10.39 -10.49 -6.98
N MET A 292 -10.84 -11.39 -6.12
CA MET A 292 -12.13 -12.09 -6.28
C MET A 292 -13.08 -11.68 -5.18
N VAL A 293 -14.09 -10.91 -5.52
CA VAL A 293 -15.20 -10.61 -4.61
C VAL A 293 -16.27 -11.66 -4.82
N THR A 294 -16.63 -12.37 -3.74
CA THR A 294 -17.60 -13.46 -3.79
C THR A 294 -18.60 -13.31 -2.67
N ALA A 295 -19.89 -13.56 -2.94
CA ALA A 295 -20.92 -13.66 -1.91
C ALA A 295 -21.45 -15.08 -1.82
N PHE A 296 -21.82 -15.47 -0.59
CA PHE A 296 -22.45 -16.75 -0.28
C PHE A 296 -23.62 -16.53 0.68
N LYS A 297 -24.65 -17.36 0.59
CA LYS A 297 -25.70 -17.35 1.60
C LYS A 297 -25.14 -17.69 2.97
N LYS A 298 -25.64 -17.09 4.03
CA LYS A 298 -25.18 -17.35 5.40
C LYS A 298 -25.35 -18.81 5.82
N GLU A 299 -26.40 -19.47 5.37
CA GLU A 299 -26.67 -20.90 5.59
C GLU A 299 -25.62 -21.84 4.98
N ASP A 300 -24.96 -21.37 3.92
CA ASP A 300 -23.92 -22.13 3.21
C ASP A 300 -22.52 -21.98 3.86
N VAL A 301 -22.35 -21.13 4.86
CA VAL A 301 -21.07 -20.89 5.55
C VAL A 301 -21.13 -21.50 6.95
N LYS A 302 -20.55 -22.70 7.10
CA LYS A 302 -20.64 -23.46 8.37
C LYS A 302 -19.85 -22.85 9.52
N ARG A 303 -18.73 -22.18 9.24
CA ARG A 303 -17.79 -21.62 10.23
C ARG A 303 -17.54 -20.14 9.92
N PRO A 304 -18.55 -19.27 10.07
CA PRO A 304 -18.34 -17.85 9.87
C PRO A 304 -17.41 -17.35 10.98
N LEU A 305 -16.32 -16.67 10.57
CA LEU A 305 -15.36 -16.06 11.50
C LEU A 305 -15.67 -14.57 11.57
N GLU A 306 -15.84 -14.09 12.79
CA GLU A 306 -15.90 -12.66 13.05
C GLU A 306 -14.49 -12.07 12.99
N GLY A 307 -14.32 -10.96 12.30
CA GLY A 307 -13.06 -10.27 12.25
C GLY A 307 -12.75 -9.61 10.91
N PHE A 308 -11.49 -9.24 10.79
CA PHE A 308 -10.96 -8.56 9.61
C PHE A 308 -10.82 -9.50 8.41
N GLY A 309 -10.27 -10.69 8.66
CA GLY A 309 -9.98 -11.66 7.61
C GLY A 309 -8.97 -12.71 8.04
N VAL A 310 -8.61 -13.57 7.10
CA VAL A 310 -7.62 -14.61 7.25
C VAL A 310 -6.51 -14.43 6.22
N LEU A 311 -5.26 -14.50 6.67
CA LEU A 311 -4.05 -14.53 5.84
C LEU A 311 -3.54 -15.97 5.72
N ILE A 312 -2.97 -16.32 4.58
CA ILE A 312 -2.53 -17.69 4.30
C ILE A 312 -1.01 -17.69 4.09
N PRO A 313 -0.23 -18.18 5.06
CA PRO A 313 1.21 -18.32 4.93
C PRO A 313 1.59 -19.17 3.71
N PHE A 314 2.64 -18.82 3.01
CA PHE A 314 3.11 -19.58 1.84
C PHE A 314 3.39 -21.05 2.18
N LYS A 315 3.94 -21.30 3.36
CA LYS A 315 4.15 -22.65 3.88
C LYS A 315 2.85 -23.46 3.98
N GLU A 316 1.76 -22.85 4.40
CA GLU A 316 0.44 -23.48 4.48
C GLU A 316 -0.19 -23.66 3.08
N GLN A 317 0.07 -22.72 2.16
CA GLN A 317 -0.31 -22.88 0.75
C GLN A 317 0.30 -24.14 0.17
N GLN A 318 1.61 -24.33 0.37
CA GLN A 318 2.33 -25.51 -0.12
C GLN A 318 1.83 -26.80 0.55
N LYS A 319 1.70 -26.81 1.88
CA LYS A 319 1.36 -28.00 2.67
C LYS A 319 -0.10 -28.47 2.41
N HIS A 320 -1.04 -27.55 2.25
CA HIS A 320 -2.47 -27.85 2.17
C HIS A 320 -3.08 -27.56 0.79
N GLY A 321 -2.27 -27.21 -0.21
CA GLY A 321 -2.70 -26.93 -1.57
C GLY A 321 -3.66 -25.74 -1.65
N LEU A 322 -3.49 -24.74 -0.77
CA LEU A 322 -4.21 -23.48 -0.83
C LEU A 322 -3.59 -22.58 -1.92
N LYS A 323 -4.38 -21.72 -2.55
CA LYS A 323 -3.95 -20.93 -3.72
C LYS A 323 -4.10 -19.43 -3.53
N THR A 324 -4.78 -19.01 -2.47
CA THR A 324 -5.06 -17.61 -2.19
C THR A 324 -4.08 -17.04 -1.15
N LEU A 325 -3.82 -15.74 -1.20
CA LEU A 325 -2.95 -15.03 -0.24
C LEU A 325 -3.70 -14.74 1.07
N GLY A 326 -5.00 -14.55 0.98
CA GLY A 326 -5.86 -14.25 2.11
C GLY A 326 -7.23 -13.77 1.67
N THR A 327 -8.13 -13.64 2.64
CA THR A 327 -9.50 -13.24 2.43
C THR A 327 -9.95 -12.25 3.49
N LEU A 328 -10.45 -11.09 3.08
CA LEU A 328 -11.15 -10.14 3.94
C LEU A 328 -12.61 -10.55 4.13
N PHE A 329 -13.10 -10.44 5.33
CA PHE A 329 -14.51 -10.70 5.68
C PHE A 329 -15.32 -9.42 5.54
N SER A 330 -15.51 -8.96 4.29
CA SER A 330 -15.97 -7.61 3.95
C SER A 330 -17.30 -7.24 4.59
N SER A 331 -18.30 -8.14 4.59
CA SER A 331 -19.60 -7.90 5.23
C SER A 331 -19.59 -8.06 6.76
N MET A 332 -18.57 -8.70 7.34
CA MET A 332 -18.38 -8.73 8.79
C MET A 332 -17.85 -7.40 9.31
N MET A 333 -16.94 -6.78 8.54
CA MET A 333 -16.42 -5.45 8.86
C MET A 333 -17.45 -4.36 8.57
N PHE A 334 -18.12 -4.46 7.43
CA PHE A 334 -19.06 -3.47 6.90
C PHE A 334 -20.35 -4.17 6.47
N PRO A 335 -21.33 -4.33 7.40
CA PRO A 335 -22.55 -5.12 7.15
C PRO A 335 -23.41 -4.62 6.00
N ASP A 336 -23.37 -3.33 5.68
CA ASP A 336 -24.09 -2.68 4.59
C ASP A 336 -23.59 -3.07 3.18
N ARG A 337 -22.47 -3.78 3.07
CA ARG A 337 -21.88 -4.20 1.79
C ARG A 337 -22.47 -5.47 1.20
N ALA A 338 -23.33 -6.15 1.92
CA ALA A 338 -24.02 -7.34 1.43
C ALA A 338 -25.45 -7.38 1.92
N PRO A 339 -26.37 -8.07 1.20
CA PRO A 339 -27.69 -8.41 1.74
C PRO A 339 -27.59 -9.12 3.08
N ASN A 340 -28.58 -8.92 3.94
CA ASN A 340 -28.59 -9.46 5.32
C ASN A 340 -28.50 -10.98 5.40
N ASP A 341 -28.86 -11.70 4.35
CA ASP A 341 -28.82 -13.16 4.24
C ASP A 341 -27.49 -13.70 3.65
N GLN A 342 -26.52 -12.81 3.32
CA GLN A 342 -25.27 -13.19 2.67
C GLN A 342 -24.03 -12.71 3.42
N TYR A 343 -22.91 -13.43 3.21
CA TYR A 343 -21.58 -12.99 3.52
C TYR A 343 -20.82 -12.59 2.25
N LEU A 344 -20.14 -11.45 2.30
CA LEU A 344 -19.26 -10.97 1.24
C LEU A 344 -17.81 -11.15 1.64
N PHE A 345 -17.05 -11.80 0.77
CA PHE A 345 -15.62 -12.03 0.91
C PHE A 345 -14.83 -11.38 -0.21
N THR A 346 -13.70 -10.75 0.13
CA THR A 346 -12.74 -10.23 -0.84
C THR A 346 -11.45 -11.03 -0.73
N THR A 347 -11.13 -11.83 -1.74
CA THR A 347 -10.01 -12.77 -1.73
C THR A 347 -8.93 -12.34 -2.72
N PHE A 348 -7.67 -12.39 -2.28
CA PHE A 348 -6.48 -11.99 -3.04
C PHE A 348 -5.73 -13.19 -3.57
N ILE A 349 -5.29 -13.13 -4.84
CA ILE A 349 -4.58 -14.20 -5.54
C ILE A 349 -3.47 -13.61 -6.40
N GLY A 350 -2.29 -14.23 -6.40
CA GLY A 350 -1.14 -13.76 -7.18
C GLY A 350 0.06 -13.44 -6.31
N GLY A 351 0.60 -12.23 -6.47
CA GLY A 351 1.78 -11.79 -5.74
C GLY A 351 3.06 -12.51 -6.12
N SER A 352 4.09 -12.39 -5.31
CA SER A 352 5.44 -12.89 -5.61
C SER A 352 5.47 -14.41 -5.88
N HIS A 353 4.76 -15.20 -5.08
CA HIS A 353 4.81 -16.66 -5.15
C HIS A 353 3.93 -17.29 -6.23
N ASN A 354 2.88 -16.58 -6.68
CA ASN A 354 1.86 -17.13 -7.59
C ASN A 354 1.54 -16.15 -8.73
N ARG A 355 2.57 -15.53 -9.34
CA ARG A 355 2.41 -14.50 -10.37
C ARG A 355 1.52 -14.95 -11.54
N ASP A 356 1.71 -16.18 -12.01
CA ASP A 356 0.96 -16.74 -13.13
C ASP A 356 -0.54 -16.89 -12.81
N LEU A 357 -0.86 -17.18 -11.55
CA LEU A 357 -2.25 -17.31 -11.13
C LEU A 357 -3.00 -15.98 -11.18
N ALA A 358 -2.33 -14.85 -10.97
CA ALA A 358 -2.98 -13.54 -11.03
C ALA A 358 -3.64 -13.28 -12.39
N GLY A 359 -3.06 -13.80 -13.49
CA GLY A 359 -3.60 -13.67 -14.84
C GLY A 359 -4.58 -14.75 -15.27
N ALA A 360 -4.92 -15.70 -14.38
CA ALA A 360 -5.76 -16.83 -14.75
C ALA A 360 -7.23 -16.41 -15.04
N PRO A 361 -7.94 -17.17 -15.90
CA PRO A 361 -9.36 -16.91 -16.17
C PRO A 361 -10.22 -16.90 -14.91
N THR A 362 -11.25 -16.06 -14.87
CA THR A 362 -12.18 -15.93 -13.74
C THR A 362 -12.76 -17.25 -13.26
N ALA A 363 -13.08 -18.17 -14.18
CA ALA A 363 -13.61 -19.49 -13.82
C ALA A 363 -12.62 -20.35 -13.01
N ILE A 364 -11.33 -20.26 -13.33
CA ILE A 364 -10.24 -20.95 -12.63
C ILE A 364 -10.05 -20.34 -11.24
N LEU A 365 -9.96 -18.99 -11.16
CA LEU A 365 -9.81 -18.29 -9.89
C LEU A 365 -11.01 -18.52 -8.97
N LYS A 366 -12.24 -18.48 -9.51
CA LYS A 366 -13.46 -18.80 -8.75
C LYS A 366 -13.36 -20.19 -8.11
N ARG A 367 -12.88 -21.19 -8.86
CA ARG A 367 -12.72 -22.55 -8.35
C ARG A 367 -11.71 -22.62 -7.19
N PHE A 368 -10.56 -21.92 -7.31
CA PHE A 368 -9.57 -21.88 -6.25
C PHE A 368 -10.10 -21.17 -5.01
N VAL A 369 -10.74 -20.00 -5.17
CA VAL A 369 -11.33 -19.27 -4.05
C VAL A 369 -12.39 -20.09 -3.34
N THR A 370 -13.32 -20.71 -4.08
CA THR A 370 -14.37 -21.56 -3.48
C THR A 370 -13.76 -22.75 -2.73
N SER A 371 -12.73 -23.41 -3.32
CA SER A 371 -12.01 -24.51 -2.67
C SER A 371 -11.35 -24.07 -1.35
N ASP A 372 -10.65 -22.94 -1.35
CA ASP A 372 -9.98 -22.45 -0.16
C ASP A 372 -10.97 -22.02 0.92
N LEU A 373 -12.04 -21.30 0.55
CA LEU A 373 -13.11 -20.92 1.48
C LEU A 373 -13.84 -22.17 2.03
N THR A 374 -14.00 -23.24 1.23
CA THR A 374 -14.54 -24.51 1.72
C THR A 374 -13.65 -25.12 2.79
N LYS A 375 -12.34 -25.16 2.57
CA LYS A 375 -11.38 -25.70 3.55
C LYS A 375 -11.34 -24.88 4.83
N LEU A 376 -11.29 -23.56 4.71
CA LEU A 376 -11.08 -22.63 5.83
C LEU A 376 -12.37 -22.28 6.58
N LEU A 377 -13.46 -22.01 5.89
CA LEU A 377 -14.71 -21.51 6.46
C LEU A 377 -15.86 -22.52 6.35
N GLY A 378 -15.63 -23.68 5.71
CA GLY A 378 -16.67 -24.68 5.49
C GLY A 378 -17.78 -24.20 4.56
N VAL A 379 -17.43 -23.34 3.60
CA VAL A 379 -18.37 -22.86 2.56
C VAL A 379 -18.85 -24.04 1.73
N LYS A 380 -20.15 -24.07 1.46
CA LYS A 380 -20.83 -25.05 0.61
C LYS A 380 -21.41 -24.37 -0.62
N GLY A 381 -21.55 -25.13 -1.68
CA GLY A 381 -22.22 -24.64 -2.89
C GLY A 381 -21.40 -23.64 -3.71
N GLN A 382 -22.10 -22.89 -4.55
CA GLN A 382 -21.52 -21.92 -5.45
C GLN A 382 -21.79 -20.50 -4.93
N PRO A 383 -20.89 -19.52 -5.21
CA PRO A 383 -21.13 -18.13 -4.85
C PRO A 383 -22.35 -17.59 -5.61
N THR A 384 -23.19 -16.83 -4.92
CA THR A 384 -24.35 -16.10 -5.47
C THR A 384 -23.94 -14.87 -6.27
N PHE A 385 -22.75 -14.35 -5.99
CA PHE A 385 -22.15 -13.21 -6.68
C PHE A 385 -20.65 -13.43 -6.87
N VAL A 386 -20.11 -13.04 -8.02
CA VAL A 386 -18.69 -13.08 -8.35
C VAL A 386 -18.31 -11.83 -9.11
N LYS A 387 -17.28 -11.12 -8.63
CA LYS A 387 -16.61 -10.06 -9.37
C LYS A 387 -15.11 -10.31 -9.35
N HIS A 388 -14.48 -10.25 -10.52
CA HIS A 388 -13.04 -10.41 -10.69
C HIS A 388 -12.42 -9.10 -11.16
N ILE A 389 -11.37 -8.68 -10.50
CA ILE A 389 -10.56 -7.51 -10.84
C ILE A 389 -9.12 -7.98 -10.96
N HIS A 390 -8.45 -7.68 -12.07
CA HIS A 390 -7.07 -8.05 -12.32
C HIS A 390 -6.20 -6.82 -12.47
N TRP A 391 -5.13 -6.73 -11.68
CA TRP A 391 -4.07 -5.74 -11.81
C TRP A 391 -2.76 -6.42 -12.25
N ARG A 392 -2.29 -6.08 -13.44
CA ARG A 392 -1.01 -6.58 -13.94
C ARG A 392 0.17 -6.01 -13.17
N ASN A 393 0.07 -4.76 -12.75
CA ASN A 393 1.08 -4.00 -12.02
C ASN A 393 0.42 -3.40 -10.77
N ALA A 394 0.08 -4.25 -9.79
CA ALA A 394 -0.63 -3.79 -8.60
C ALA A 394 0.27 -2.98 -7.66
N PHE A 395 1.46 -3.50 -7.37
CA PHE A 395 2.41 -2.89 -6.44
C PHE A 395 3.82 -2.89 -7.01
N PRO A 396 4.58 -1.76 -6.90
CA PRO A 396 6.02 -1.79 -7.12
C PRO A 396 6.68 -2.62 -6.02
N LEU A 397 7.63 -3.46 -6.39
CA LEU A 397 8.40 -4.26 -5.43
C LEU A 397 9.52 -3.40 -4.86
N TYR A 398 9.48 -3.12 -3.56
CA TYR A 398 10.54 -2.42 -2.84
C TYR A 398 11.68 -3.39 -2.49
N GLY A 399 12.38 -3.85 -3.53
CA GLY A 399 13.47 -4.80 -3.42
C GLY A 399 14.77 -4.19 -2.89
N HIS A 400 15.82 -5.02 -2.90
CA HIS A 400 17.13 -4.64 -2.34
C HIS A 400 17.80 -3.46 -3.06
N ASP A 401 17.53 -3.31 -4.36
CA ASP A 401 18.13 -2.26 -5.21
C ASP A 401 17.15 -1.09 -5.45
N TYR A 402 16.11 -0.94 -4.60
CA TYR A 402 15.11 0.13 -4.78
C TYR A 402 15.70 1.54 -4.61
N ASP A 403 16.84 1.68 -3.92
CA ASP A 403 17.59 2.94 -3.87
C ASP A 403 17.89 3.49 -5.26
N SER A 404 18.26 2.63 -6.22
CA SER A 404 18.52 3.05 -7.60
C SER A 404 17.31 3.67 -8.30
N ALA A 405 16.10 3.22 -7.96
CA ALA A 405 14.86 3.82 -8.46
C ALA A 405 14.62 5.21 -7.86
N LEU A 406 14.87 5.37 -6.55
CA LEU A 406 14.75 6.65 -5.87
C LEU A 406 15.81 7.66 -6.36
N GLU A 407 17.04 7.22 -6.55
CA GLU A 407 18.13 8.03 -7.13
C GLU A 407 17.79 8.46 -8.55
N ALA A 408 17.25 7.57 -9.37
CA ALA A 408 16.83 7.88 -10.73
C ALA A 408 15.67 8.90 -10.76
N ILE A 409 14.68 8.78 -9.86
CA ILE A 409 13.62 9.79 -9.69
C ILE A 409 14.24 11.13 -9.31
N GLY A 410 15.14 11.17 -8.31
CA GLY A 410 15.82 12.39 -7.88
C GLY A 410 16.65 13.02 -9.00
N LYS A 411 17.29 12.19 -9.85
CA LYS A 411 18.00 12.67 -11.03
C LYS A 411 17.05 13.32 -12.04
N MET A 412 15.88 12.74 -12.30
CA MET A 412 14.89 13.38 -13.18
C MET A 412 14.43 14.73 -12.61
N GLU A 413 14.15 14.79 -11.31
CA GLU A 413 13.71 16.02 -10.63
C GLU A 413 14.82 17.10 -10.65
N SER A 414 16.08 16.70 -10.56
CA SER A 414 17.23 17.61 -10.63
C SER A 414 17.55 18.10 -12.04
N ASP A 415 17.48 17.19 -13.02
CA ASP A 415 17.92 17.48 -14.40
C ASP A 415 16.82 18.17 -15.23
N LEU A 416 15.56 18.07 -14.80
CA LEU A 416 14.39 18.59 -15.52
C LEU A 416 13.66 19.66 -14.65
N PRO A 417 13.95 20.94 -14.84
CA PRO A 417 13.31 22.01 -14.08
C PRO A 417 11.79 21.95 -14.15
N GLY A 418 11.11 22.09 -13.00
CA GLY A 418 9.66 21.99 -12.92
C GLY A 418 9.08 20.59 -13.05
N PHE A 419 9.93 19.54 -13.05
CA PHE A 419 9.48 18.14 -12.99
C PHE A 419 9.49 17.65 -11.55
N PHE A 420 8.39 17.01 -11.12
CA PHE A 420 8.21 16.45 -9.80
C PHE A 420 7.62 15.04 -9.91
N TYR A 421 7.99 14.15 -9.00
CA TYR A 421 7.44 12.81 -8.94
C TYR A 421 6.70 12.57 -7.62
N ALA A 422 5.49 12.02 -7.68
CA ALA A 422 4.68 11.71 -6.51
C ALA A 422 4.07 10.31 -6.59
N GLY A 423 3.72 9.77 -5.44
CA GLY A 423 2.96 8.53 -5.33
C GLY A 423 3.74 7.33 -4.83
N ASN A 424 3.17 6.14 -5.06
CA ASN A 424 3.64 4.89 -4.46
C ASN A 424 5.00 4.37 -4.99
N ASN A 425 5.55 4.98 -6.02
CA ASN A 425 6.91 4.65 -6.48
C ASN A 425 8.00 5.44 -5.73
N LYS A 426 7.64 6.41 -4.89
CA LYS A 426 8.58 7.25 -4.16
C LYS A 426 8.39 7.17 -2.65
N ASP A 427 7.15 7.30 -2.16
CA ASP A 427 6.87 7.63 -0.76
C ASP A 427 6.12 6.54 0.01
N GLY A 428 5.90 5.36 -0.56
CA GLY A 428 5.30 4.22 0.11
C GLY A 428 3.94 3.78 -0.42
N LEU A 429 3.56 2.52 -0.14
CA LEU A 429 2.41 1.85 -0.75
C LEU A 429 1.06 2.19 -0.09
N ALA A 430 1.08 2.60 1.17
CA ALA A 430 -0.16 2.88 1.91
C ALA A 430 -0.85 4.12 1.36
N VAL A 431 -2.19 4.11 1.30
CA VAL A 431 -2.99 5.25 0.78
C VAL A 431 -2.64 6.55 1.51
N GLY A 432 -2.46 6.51 2.84
CA GLY A 432 -2.03 7.67 3.62
C GLY A 432 -0.67 8.24 3.18
N ASN A 433 0.27 7.36 2.80
CA ASN A 433 1.57 7.80 2.29
C ASN A 433 1.44 8.45 0.90
N VAL A 434 0.58 7.90 0.04
CA VAL A 434 0.31 8.45 -1.29
C VAL A 434 -0.33 9.84 -1.19
N ILE A 435 -1.26 10.03 -0.25
CA ILE A 435 -1.86 11.36 0.02
C ILE A 435 -0.78 12.34 0.52
N ALA A 436 0.04 11.93 1.49
CA ALA A 436 1.13 12.75 1.99
C ALA A 436 2.14 13.10 0.89
N SER A 437 2.47 12.14 0.01
CA SER A 437 3.30 12.37 -1.17
C SER A 437 2.72 13.45 -2.08
N GLY A 438 1.41 13.38 -2.36
CA GLY A 438 0.72 14.39 -3.17
C GLY A 438 0.75 15.77 -2.52
N SER A 439 0.46 15.88 -1.22
CA SER A 439 0.49 17.13 -0.46
C SER A 439 1.90 17.76 -0.45
N ASN A 440 2.92 16.98 -0.08
CA ASN A 440 4.31 17.44 -0.05
C ASN A 440 4.79 17.88 -1.44
N THR A 441 4.40 17.16 -2.50
CA THR A 441 4.77 17.54 -3.86
C THR A 441 4.07 18.82 -4.30
N ALA A 442 2.82 19.03 -3.90
CA ALA A 442 2.12 20.31 -4.15
C ALA A 442 2.85 21.50 -3.50
N ASP A 443 3.31 21.35 -2.24
CA ASP A 443 4.10 22.39 -1.56
C ASP A 443 5.42 22.69 -2.28
N LEU A 444 6.09 21.67 -2.82
CA LEU A 444 7.31 21.83 -3.63
C LEU A 444 7.03 22.57 -4.93
N VAL A 445 5.93 22.25 -5.62
CA VAL A 445 5.52 22.94 -6.86
C VAL A 445 5.19 24.40 -6.57
N ILE A 446 4.43 24.71 -5.51
CA ILE A 446 4.12 26.08 -5.11
C ILE A 446 5.42 26.87 -4.88
N SER A 447 6.34 26.32 -4.10
CA SER A 447 7.63 26.94 -3.81
C SER A 447 8.47 27.19 -5.08
N TYR A 448 8.42 26.26 -6.02
CA TYR A 448 9.10 26.39 -7.33
C TYR A 448 8.50 27.55 -8.15
N LEU A 449 7.19 27.61 -8.26
CA LEU A 449 6.50 28.68 -9.02
C LEU A 449 6.73 30.06 -8.40
N GLU A 450 6.68 30.17 -7.07
CA GLU A 450 6.94 31.42 -6.36
C GLU A 450 8.40 31.90 -6.54
N SER A 451 9.36 30.96 -6.61
CA SER A 451 10.77 31.33 -6.85
C SER A 451 11.01 31.86 -8.27
N GLY A 452 10.31 31.29 -9.28
CA GLY A 452 10.36 31.76 -10.66
C GLY A 452 9.79 33.18 -10.82
N ILE A 453 8.71 33.51 -10.11
CA ILE A 453 8.11 34.85 -10.14
C ILE A 453 9.08 35.92 -9.61
N LYS A 454 9.90 35.62 -8.60
CA LYS A 454 10.88 36.54 -8.02
C LYS A 454 12.09 36.81 -8.92
N GLN A 455 12.36 36.01 -9.94
CA GLN A 455 13.44 36.23 -10.90
C GLN A 455 13.02 37.12 -12.09
N VAL A 456 11.72 37.31 -12.31
CA VAL A 456 11.16 38.09 -13.42
C VAL A 456 10.73 39.50 -12.97
N SER A 457 10.66 39.78 -11.67
CA SER A 457 10.34 41.05 -11.08
C SER A 457 11.60 41.81 -10.62
#